data_d3d1c0c6877092bef80ca07bda821e30
#
_entry.id   d3d1c0c6877092bef80ca07bda821e30
#
_cell.length_a   1.000
_cell.length_b   1.000
_cell.length_c   1.000
_cell.angle_alpha   90.00
_cell.angle_beta   90.00
_cell.angle_gamma   90.00
#
_symmetry.space_group_name_H-M   'P 1'
#
loop_
_entity.id
_entity.type
_entity.pdbx_description
1 polymer ?
#
loop_
_entity_poly.entity_id
_entity_poly.type
_entity_poly.pdbx_seq_one_letter_code
_entity_poly.pdbx_strand_id
1 'polypeptide(L)'
;MGAAINRLNFSHLYYFFIVANEGSIKGAAEKLHVSQPTVSDQLKLLEEYFGCLLFERRNRALFITKEGSVALEFAQGIFDQAKELTFKLRNKTLLPKK
;
A
#
# COMPACT_ATOMS: atom_id res chain seq x y z
N MET A 1 -9.82 -16.55 11.32
CA MET A 1 -10.13 -15.27 10.69
C MET A 1 -9.30 -14.15 11.25
N GLY A 2 -9.32 -13.96 12.55
CA GLY A 2 -8.56 -12.89 13.16
C GLY A 2 -7.08 -12.96 12.87
N ALA A 3 -6.53 -14.18 12.83
CA ALA A 3 -5.10 -14.37 12.59
C ALA A 3 -4.66 -13.84 11.22
N ALA A 4 -5.54 -13.98 10.21
CA ALA A 4 -5.19 -13.51 8.86
C ALA A 4 -5.05 -12.00 8.82
N ILE A 5 -5.93 -11.29 9.50
CA ILE A 5 -5.88 -9.83 9.55
C ILE A 5 -4.62 -9.38 10.26
N ASN A 6 -4.23 -10.08 11.32
CA ASN A 6 -3.04 -9.71 12.09
C ASN A 6 -1.77 -9.85 11.29
N ARG A 7 -1.81 -10.59 10.18
CA ARG A 7 -0.63 -10.81 9.35
C ARG A 7 -0.52 -9.87 8.18
N LEU A 8 -1.55 -9.08 7.93
CA LEU A 8 -1.46 -8.07 6.89
C LEU A 8 -0.39 -7.07 7.29
N ASN A 9 0.60 -6.93 6.44
CA ASN A 9 1.72 -6.05 6.72
C ASN A 9 1.42 -4.66 6.18
N PHE A 10 1.33 -3.70 7.07
CA PHE A 10 0.99 -2.32 6.73
C PHE A 10 2.02 -1.72 5.78
N SER A 11 3.29 -2.04 6.00
CA SER A 11 4.36 -1.54 5.15
C SER A 11 4.25 -2.09 3.73
N HIS A 12 3.96 -3.39 3.59
CA HIS A 12 3.79 -3.98 2.26
C HIS A 12 2.63 -3.33 1.54
N LEU A 13 1.54 -3.06 2.26
CA LEU A 13 0.38 -2.41 1.69
C LEU A 13 0.74 -0.99 1.24
N TYR A 14 1.56 -0.30 2.00
CA TYR A 14 1.98 1.04 1.66
C TYR A 14 2.82 1.05 0.37
N TYR A 15 3.74 0.08 0.24
CA TYR A 15 4.52 -0.04 -1.00
C TYR A 15 3.60 -0.23 -2.20
N PHE A 16 2.60 -1.11 -2.07
CA PHE A 16 1.63 -1.33 -3.12
C PHE A 16 0.90 -0.04 -3.48
N PHE A 17 0.46 0.68 -2.45
CA PHE A 17 -0.26 1.94 -2.61
C PHE A 17 0.56 2.95 -3.41
N ILE A 18 1.84 3.08 -3.06
CA ILE A 18 2.71 4.03 -3.76
C ILE A 18 2.95 3.58 -5.20
N VAL A 19 3.17 2.28 -5.44
CA VAL A 19 3.35 1.79 -6.81
C VAL A 19 2.12 2.07 -7.65
N ALA A 20 0.94 1.83 -7.09
CA ALA A 20 -0.31 2.07 -7.83
C ALA A 20 -0.46 3.55 -8.19
N ASN A 21 -0.14 4.43 -7.26
CA ASN A 21 -0.27 5.87 -7.50
C ASN A 21 0.80 6.41 -8.42
N GLU A 22 2.02 5.86 -8.36
CA GLU A 22 3.10 6.31 -9.25
C GLU A 22 2.99 5.69 -10.63
N GLY A 23 2.34 4.56 -10.73
CA GLY A 23 2.17 3.87 -12.01
C GLY A 23 3.39 3.08 -12.45
N SER A 24 4.43 2.99 -11.64
CA SER A 24 5.63 2.24 -11.98
C SER A 24 6.43 1.88 -10.74
N ILE A 25 7.19 0.79 -10.87
CA ILE A 25 8.13 0.37 -9.81
C ILE A 25 9.23 1.42 -9.65
N LYS A 26 9.72 1.94 -10.77
CA LYS A 26 10.79 2.93 -10.72
C LYS A 26 10.35 4.19 -9.97
N GLY A 27 9.17 4.70 -10.32
CA GLY A 27 8.65 5.90 -9.66
C GLY A 27 8.45 5.68 -8.18
N ALA A 28 7.93 4.52 -7.80
CA ALA A 28 7.72 4.20 -6.39
C ALA A 28 9.05 4.11 -5.66
N ALA A 29 10.05 3.48 -6.27
CA ALA A 29 11.37 3.34 -5.65
C ALA A 29 11.99 4.70 -5.39
N GLU A 30 11.86 5.61 -6.35
CA GLU A 30 12.38 6.95 -6.19
C GLU A 30 11.68 7.69 -5.06
N LYS A 31 10.35 7.58 -5.02
CA LYS A 31 9.57 8.26 -3.99
C LYS A 31 9.89 7.72 -2.60
N LEU A 32 10.10 6.43 -2.50
CA LEU A 32 10.34 5.77 -1.21
C LEU A 32 11.81 5.74 -0.82
N HIS A 33 12.69 6.17 -1.72
CA HIS A 33 14.14 6.19 -1.49
C HIS A 33 14.68 4.79 -1.21
N VAL A 34 14.23 3.83 -2.01
CA VAL A 34 14.70 2.44 -1.93
C VAL A 34 14.99 1.95 -3.33
N SER A 35 15.59 0.77 -3.44
CA SER A 35 15.89 0.18 -4.74
C SER A 35 14.64 -0.41 -5.37
N GLN A 36 14.64 -0.56 -6.69
CA GLN A 36 13.52 -1.19 -7.37
C GLN A 36 13.32 -2.64 -6.93
N PRO A 37 14.39 -3.46 -6.77
CA PRO A 37 14.18 -4.81 -6.24
C PRO A 37 13.50 -4.83 -4.88
N THR A 38 13.79 -3.86 -4.03
CA THR A 38 13.11 -3.78 -2.72
C THR A 38 11.62 -3.59 -2.91
N VAL A 39 11.23 -2.67 -3.81
CA VAL A 39 9.81 -2.45 -4.08
C VAL A 39 9.16 -3.73 -4.61
N SER A 40 9.82 -4.37 -5.58
CA SER A 40 9.29 -5.61 -6.17
C SER A 40 9.11 -6.69 -5.12
N ASP A 41 10.07 -6.83 -4.21
CA ASP A 41 10.00 -7.84 -3.16
C ASP A 41 8.82 -7.58 -2.22
N GLN A 42 8.61 -6.32 -1.86
CA GLN A 42 7.50 -5.98 -0.97
C GLN A 42 6.16 -6.26 -1.62
N LEU A 43 6.04 -5.96 -2.92
CA LEU A 43 4.82 -6.27 -3.65
C LEU A 43 4.56 -7.77 -3.70
N LYS A 44 5.61 -8.53 -3.95
CA LYS A 44 5.49 -9.98 -4.05
C LYS A 44 5.00 -10.58 -2.74
N LEU A 45 5.54 -10.09 -1.63
CA LEU A 45 5.10 -10.58 -0.33
C LEU A 45 3.62 -10.28 -0.10
N LEU A 46 3.17 -9.11 -0.51
CA LEU A 46 1.77 -8.76 -0.36
C LEU A 46 0.89 -9.64 -1.24
N GLU A 47 1.32 -9.87 -2.48
CA GLU A 47 0.57 -10.74 -3.40
C GLU A 47 0.49 -12.15 -2.85
N GLU A 48 1.58 -12.64 -2.27
CA GLU A 48 1.58 -13.97 -1.64
C GLU A 48 0.60 -14.02 -0.47
N TYR A 49 0.55 -12.97 0.32
CA TYR A 49 -0.35 -12.90 1.45
C TYR A 49 -1.82 -12.98 0.99
N PHE A 50 -2.15 -12.23 -0.07
CA PHE A 50 -3.53 -12.21 -0.56
C PHE A 50 -3.86 -13.40 -1.46
N GLY A 51 -2.85 -14.07 -2.00
CA GLY A 51 -3.06 -15.20 -2.89
C GLY A 51 -3.50 -14.79 -4.28
N CYS A 52 -3.17 -13.59 -4.71
CA CYS A 52 -3.52 -13.12 -6.05
C CYS A 52 -2.55 -12.04 -6.49
N LEU A 53 -2.48 -11.83 -7.79
CA LEU A 53 -1.64 -10.77 -8.34
C LEU A 53 -2.39 -9.44 -8.23
N LEU A 54 -1.66 -8.42 -7.83
CA LEU A 54 -2.20 -7.07 -7.77
C LEU A 54 -1.81 -6.26 -9.00
N PHE A 55 -0.71 -6.66 -9.65
CA PHE A 55 -0.27 -6.06 -10.90
C PHE A 55 0.13 -7.14 -11.88
N GLU A 56 0.03 -6.82 -13.15
CA GLU A 56 0.55 -7.64 -14.24
C GLU A 56 1.51 -6.80 -15.05
N ARG A 57 2.57 -7.46 -15.55
CA ARG A 57 3.51 -6.79 -16.42
C ARG A 57 3.27 -7.26 -17.85
N ARG A 58 3.04 -6.31 -18.75
CA ARG A 58 2.86 -6.60 -20.16
C ARG A 58 3.57 -5.51 -20.95
N ASN A 59 4.41 -5.93 -21.89
CA ASN A 59 5.12 -4.99 -22.74
C ASN A 59 5.87 -3.92 -21.93
N ARG A 60 6.51 -4.38 -20.85
CA ARG A 60 7.29 -3.53 -19.94
C ARG A 60 6.46 -2.49 -19.20
N ALA A 61 5.16 -2.58 -19.28
CA ALA A 61 4.28 -1.70 -18.54
C ALA A 61 3.61 -2.46 -17.41
N LEU A 62 3.23 -1.72 -16.40
CA LEU A 62 2.59 -2.29 -15.22
C LEU A 62 1.11 -1.98 -15.28
N PHE A 63 0.29 -3.01 -15.19
CA PHE A 63 -1.17 -2.86 -15.21
C PHE A 63 -1.75 -3.40 -13.92
N ILE A 64 -2.64 -2.63 -13.32
CA ILE A 64 -3.30 -3.08 -12.10
C ILE A 64 -4.35 -4.13 -12.45
N THR A 65 -4.41 -5.19 -11.66
CA THR A 65 -5.41 -6.23 -11.87
C THR A 65 -6.73 -5.79 -11.26
N LYS A 66 -7.77 -6.60 -11.50
CA LYS A 66 -9.05 -6.38 -10.86
C LYS A 66 -8.91 -6.41 -9.34
N GLU A 67 -8.19 -7.42 -8.85
CA GLU A 67 -7.92 -7.56 -7.42
C GLU A 67 -7.12 -6.37 -6.91
N GLY A 68 -6.15 -5.92 -7.71
CA GLY A 68 -5.36 -4.74 -7.35
C GLY A 68 -6.22 -3.50 -7.23
N SER A 69 -7.21 -3.35 -8.12
CA SER A 69 -8.10 -2.19 -8.05
C SER A 69 -8.92 -2.19 -6.77
N VAL A 70 -9.39 -3.36 -6.37
CA VAL A 70 -10.12 -3.49 -5.10
C VAL A 70 -9.20 -3.13 -3.94
N ALA A 71 -7.98 -3.69 -3.96
CA ALA A 71 -7.02 -3.42 -2.90
C ALA A 71 -6.68 -1.93 -2.82
N LEU A 72 -6.58 -1.27 -3.97
CA LEU A 72 -6.24 0.15 -4.00
C LEU A 72 -7.34 0.99 -3.37
N GLU A 73 -8.59 0.66 -3.64
CA GLU A 73 -9.72 1.36 -3.02
C GLU A 73 -9.64 1.30 -1.50
N PHE A 74 -9.43 0.09 -0.98
CA PHE A 74 -9.32 -0.06 0.48
C PHE A 74 -8.07 0.61 1.02
N ALA A 75 -6.94 0.49 0.32
CA ALA A 75 -5.70 1.11 0.76
C ALA A 75 -5.83 2.62 0.86
N GLN A 76 -6.53 3.24 -0.09
CA GLN A 76 -6.74 4.68 -0.05
C GLN A 76 -7.42 5.08 1.26
N GLY A 77 -8.49 4.37 1.62
CA GLY A 77 -9.20 4.66 2.87
C GLY A 77 -8.35 4.42 4.10
N ILE A 78 -7.59 3.32 4.09
CA ILE A 78 -6.73 2.97 5.22
C ILE A 78 -5.68 4.06 5.45
N PHE A 79 -5.04 4.53 4.38
CA PHE A 79 -3.98 5.53 4.55
C PHE A 79 -4.54 6.92 4.80
N ASP A 80 -5.72 7.23 4.28
CA ASP A 80 -6.39 8.48 4.64
C ASP A 80 -6.70 8.50 6.14
N GLN A 81 -7.19 7.38 6.66
CA GLN A 81 -7.47 7.28 8.09
C GLN A 81 -6.19 7.37 8.92
N ALA A 82 -5.13 6.74 8.43
CA ALA A 82 -3.85 6.80 9.15
C ALA A 82 -3.33 8.21 9.22
N LYS A 83 -3.45 8.97 8.12
CA LYS A 83 -3.03 10.37 8.11
C LYS A 83 -3.85 11.20 9.08
N GLU A 84 -5.15 10.99 9.08
CA GLU A 84 -6.04 11.73 9.94
C GLU A 84 -5.74 11.43 11.41
N LEU A 85 -5.55 10.17 11.72
CA LEU A 85 -5.19 9.75 13.07
C LEU A 85 -3.91 10.44 13.53
N THR A 86 -2.90 10.40 12.67
CA THR A 86 -1.61 11.00 12.99
C THR A 86 -1.75 12.50 13.23
N PHE A 87 -2.47 13.17 12.34
CA PHE A 87 -2.67 14.61 12.46
C PHE A 87 -3.37 14.97 13.76
N LYS A 88 -4.45 14.27 14.08
CA LYS A 88 -5.22 14.58 15.28
C LYS A 88 -4.42 14.36 16.55
N LEU A 89 -3.68 13.29 16.62
CA LEU A 89 -2.95 12.99 17.85
C LEU A 89 -1.70 13.85 17.99
N ARG A 90 -1.02 14.13 16.89
CA ARG A 90 0.17 14.98 16.96
C ARG A 90 -0.17 16.43 17.24
N ASN A 91 -1.29 16.89 16.72
CA ASN A 91 -1.71 18.28 16.94
C ASN A 91 -2.64 18.43 18.14
N LYS A 92 -3.26 17.34 18.55
CA LYS A 92 -4.15 17.34 19.73
C LYS A 92 -5.30 18.32 19.64
N THR A 93 -5.66 18.68 18.41
CA THR A 93 -6.68 19.71 18.21
C THR A 93 -8.09 19.16 18.19
N LEU A 94 -8.23 17.86 17.88
CA LEU A 94 -9.55 17.25 17.74
C LEU A 94 -9.83 16.20 18.79
N LEU A 95 -9.01 16.14 19.83
CA LEU A 95 -9.26 15.23 20.91
C LEU A 95 -10.39 15.76 21.77
N PRO A 96 -11.27 14.87 22.26
CA PRO A 96 -12.37 15.30 23.12
C PRO A 96 -11.84 15.95 24.38
N LYS A 97 -12.56 16.90 24.87
CA LYS A 97 -12.25 17.49 26.16
C LYS A 97 -12.67 16.55 27.26
N LYS A 98 -11.94 16.53 28.31
CA LYS A 98 -12.26 15.65 29.43
C LYS A 98 -12.90 16.39 30.57
#